data_dbe98ddbb764e3be1d020c42879e4f89
#
_entry.id   dbe98ddbb764e3be1d020c42879e4f89
#
_cell.length_a   1.000
_cell.length_b   1.000
_cell.length_c   1.000
_cell.angle_alpha   90.00
_cell.angle_beta   90.00
_cell.angle_gamma   90.00
#
_symmetry.space_group_name_H-M   'P 1'
#
loop_
_entity.id
_entity.type
_entity.pdbx_description
1 polymer ?
#
loop_
_entity_poly.entity_id
_entity_poly.type
_entity_poly.pdbx_seq_one_letter_code
_entity_poly.pdbx_strand_id
1 'polypeptide(L)'
;LVFYDQIKTLPPVNCPQCRMMQRLSFRNERTLYKRVCDLCNTDGVSIYPSGTPFPVYCHKCWWSDNWDPKSYATDYDPSRPFIDQVTELLDRVPRIALLVVNSVRSDYTNSAGDNKDCYLIFAADGNEDSMYSRLIMHCKQVCDCAFTYDSELCYECVNCRQCFNCMYSEQCQASTDLLFCYDMRDSQNCILCTNGRHMSNSLLNVKYSKEEYEKRKAEILSSYENIEKAKAEYEKIKASTVVKYAVQTKCHNVTGDYMFNCYDGVRLFDVSNAKNCSYMADSEDPIDSQDCNNVYYKPELCHELMGSLQCSKTKYSKYVFYCNEVEYSDSCYNLTSALGCGAIRKGQYMILNKEYTREDYIKLREEIIESMKKDGSYGQFFP
;
A
#
# COMPACT_ATOMS: atom_id res chain seq x y z
N LEU A 1 -0.10 6.32 25.72
CA LEU A 1 -1.42 6.36 26.36
C LEU A 1 -2.27 7.53 25.85
N VAL A 2 -1.74 8.76 25.78
CA VAL A 2 -2.48 9.95 25.33
C VAL A 2 -3.19 9.75 23.99
N PHE A 3 -2.55 9.09 23.03
CA PHE A 3 -3.16 8.79 21.72
C PHE A 3 -4.41 7.90 21.85
N TYR A 4 -4.34 6.82 22.65
CA TYR A 4 -5.49 5.91 22.84
C TYR A 4 -6.65 6.59 23.55
N ASP A 5 -6.37 7.51 24.45
CA ASP A 5 -7.39 8.32 25.12
C ASP A 5 -8.08 9.27 24.13
N GLN A 6 -7.33 9.89 23.20
CA GLN A 6 -7.87 10.77 22.16
C GLN A 6 -8.83 10.04 21.22
N ILE A 7 -8.49 8.83 20.81
CA ILE A 7 -9.35 8.01 19.94
C ILE A 7 -10.38 7.17 20.70
N LYS A 8 -10.45 7.32 22.05
CA LYS A 8 -11.37 6.61 22.93
C LYS A 8 -11.33 5.09 22.76
N THR A 9 -10.13 4.52 22.79
CA THR A 9 -9.91 3.08 22.72
C THR A 9 -8.99 2.59 23.83
N LEU A 10 -9.06 1.29 24.11
CA LEU A 10 -8.12 0.67 25.03
C LEU A 10 -6.72 0.55 24.39
N PRO A 11 -5.64 0.71 25.15
CA PRO A 11 -4.32 0.43 24.63
C PRO A 11 -4.19 -1.06 24.29
N PRO A 12 -3.47 -1.40 23.19
CA PRO A 12 -3.34 -2.79 22.76
C PRO A 12 -2.54 -3.63 23.77
N VAL A 13 -2.91 -4.89 23.91
CA VAL A 13 -2.25 -5.86 24.78
C VAL A 13 -1.01 -6.47 24.12
N ASN A 14 -1.07 -6.72 22.82
CA ASN A 14 0.01 -7.31 22.05
C ASN A 14 1.10 -6.29 21.69
N CYS A 15 2.33 -6.76 21.62
CA CYS A 15 3.46 -5.93 21.17
C CYS A 15 3.30 -5.49 19.70
N PRO A 16 3.95 -4.41 19.25
CA PRO A 16 3.82 -3.89 17.88
C PRO A 16 4.12 -4.92 16.79
N GLN A 17 5.10 -5.81 17.01
CA GLN A 17 5.46 -6.85 16.07
C GLN A 17 4.37 -7.91 15.93
N CYS A 18 3.80 -8.37 17.05
CA CYS A 18 2.67 -9.32 17.03
C CYS A 18 1.46 -8.72 16.30
N ARG A 19 1.12 -7.46 16.54
CA ARG A 19 0.04 -6.78 15.84
C ARG A 19 0.31 -6.63 14.35
N MET A 20 1.55 -6.31 13.96
CA MET A 20 1.94 -6.26 12.56
C MET A 20 1.79 -7.63 11.89
N MET A 21 2.27 -8.71 12.52
CA MET A 21 2.08 -10.07 12.01
C MET A 21 0.61 -10.42 11.84
N GLN A 22 -0.22 -10.09 12.81
CA GLN A 22 -1.67 -10.33 12.75
C GLN A 22 -2.32 -9.57 11.56
N ARG A 23 -2.01 -8.28 11.37
CA ARG A 23 -2.52 -7.52 10.23
C ARG A 23 -2.05 -8.11 8.89
N LEU A 24 -0.77 -8.45 8.78
CA LEU A 24 -0.19 -8.99 7.55
C LEU A 24 -0.72 -10.39 7.20
N SER A 25 -1.20 -11.17 8.18
CA SER A 25 -1.80 -12.49 7.90
C SER A 25 -3.06 -12.42 7.03
N PHE A 26 -3.74 -11.29 7.02
CA PHE A 26 -4.92 -11.06 6.16
C PHE A 26 -4.56 -10.53 4.76
N ARG A 27 -3.30 -10.25 4.48
CA ARG A 27 -2.89 -9.59 3.25
C ARG A 27 -2.26 -10.53 2.25
N ASN A 28 -2.81 -10.58 1.07
CA ASN A 28 -2.16 -11.10 -0.11
C ASN A 28 -2.13 -10.01 -1.20
N GLU A 29 -0.96 -9.46 -1.46
CA GLU A 29 -0.79 -8.40 -2.44
C GLU A 29 -0.48 -8.93 -3.85
N ARG A 30 0.35 -9.97 -3.95
CA ARG A 30 0.98 -10.38 -5.22
C ARG A 30 0.76 -11.83 -5.64
N THR A 31 0.35 -12.69 -4.74
CA THR A 31 0.11 -14.10 -5.11
C THR A 31 -1.26 -14.23 -5.75
N LEU A 32 -1.28 -14.54 -7.03
CA LEU A 32 -2.50 -14.70 -7.81
C LEU A 32 -2.83 -16.17 -8.00
N TYR A 33 -4.09 -16.52 -7.81
CA TYR A 33 -4.63 -17.86 -7.98
C TYR A 33 -5.64 -17.89 -9.12
N LYS A 34 -5.64 -18.98 -9.88
CA LYS A 34 -6.77 -19.24 -10.79
C LYS A 34 -8.02 -19.50 -9.96
N ARG A 35 -9.11 -18.82 -10.27
CA ARG A 35 -10.38 -18.97 -9.57
C ARG A 35 -11.56 -18.65 -10.50
N VAL A 36 -12.61 -19.45 -10.37
CA VAL A 36 -13.90 -19.18 -10.98
C VAL A 36 -14.65 -18.15 -10.15
N CYS A 37 -15.31 -17.19 -10.78
CA CYS A 37 -16.17 -16.23 -10.10
C CYS A 37 -17.43 -16.93 -9.57
N ASP A 38 -17.69 -16.84 -8.27
CA ASP A 38 -18.82 -17.53 -7.62
C ASP A 38 -20.20 -16.93 -7.99
N LEU A 39 -20.28 -15.82 -8.75
CA LEU A 39 -21.54 -15.26 -9.24
C LEU A 39 -21.81 -15.58 -10.72
N CYS A 40 -20.84 -15.38 -11.62
CA CYS A 40 -21.04 -15.56 -13.06
C CYS A 40 -20.38 -16.82 -13.63
N ASN A 41 -19.69 -17.60 -12.85
CA ASN A 41 -18.96 -18.81 -13.24
C ASN A 41 -17.90 -18.59 -14.36
N THR A 42 -17.37 -17.37 -14.50
CA THR A 42 -16.30 -17.08 -15.46
C THR A 42 -14.94 -17.35 -14.81
N ASP A 43 -14.06 -18.00 -15.56
CA ASP A 43 -12.67 -18.19 -15.17
C ASP A 43 -11.93 -16.85 -15.02
N GLY A 44 -11.09 -16.75 -14.01
CA GLY A 44 -10.31 -15.55 -13.74
C GLY A 44 -9.16 -15.77 -12.77
N VAL A 45 -8.65 -14.68 -12.24
CA VAL A 45 -7.61 -14.67 -11.21
C VAL A 45 -8.09 -13.91 -9.97
N SER A 46 -7.58 -14.32 -8.82
CA SER A 46 -7.94 -13.74 -7.53
C SER A 46 -6.75 -13.77 -6.57
N ILE A 47 -6.74 -12.85 -5.60
CA ILE A 47 -5.84 -12.93 -4.45
C ILE A 47 -6.26 -14.01 -3.44
N TYR A 48 -7.41 -14.62 -3.63
CA TYR A 48 -7.92 -15.67 -2.75
C TYR A 48 -7.84 -17.04 -3.45
N PRO A 49 -7.24 -18.06 -2.82
CA PRO A 49 -7.24 -19.42 -3.36
C PRO A 49 -8.66 -20.00 -3.41
N SER A 50 -8.81 -21.11 -4.12
CA SER A 50 -10.03 -21.93 -4.03
C SER A 50 -10.18 -22.51 -2.62
N GLY A 51 -11.45 -22.66 -2.15
CA GLY A 51 -11.76 -23.24 -0.84
C GLY A 51 -11.77 -22.24 0.32
N THR A 52 -11.77 -20.94 0.05
CA THR A 52 -12.08 -19.92 1.08
C THR A 52 -13.53 -20.04 1.55
N PRO A 53 -13.85 -19.71 2.81
CA PRO A 53 -15.23 -19.83 3.33
C PRO A 53 -16.22 -18.85 2.67
N PHE A 54 -15.73 -17.75 2.12
CA PHE A 54 -16.54 -16.69 1.51
C PHE A 54 -16.56 -16.79 -0.02
N PRO A 55 -17.62 -16.33 -0.67
CA PRO A 55 -17.69 -16.20 -2.13
C PRO A 55 -16.69 -15.13 -2.64
N VAL A 56 -16.19 -15.33 -3.86
CA VAL A 56 -15.30 -14.35 -4.52
C VAL A 56 -15.87 -13.97 -5.88
N TYR A 57 -16.10 -12.70 -6.07
CA TYR A 57 -16.66 -12.15 -7.30
C TYR A 57 -15.62 -11.46 -8.14
N CYS A 58 -15.65 -11.69 -9.45
CA CYS A 58 -14.84 -10.91 -10.39
C CYS A 58 -15.21 -9.43 -10.35
N HIS A 59 -14.34 -8.56 -10.83
CA HIS A 59 -14.54 -7.11 -10.79
C HIS A 59 -15.90 -6.68 -11.39
N LYS A 60 -16.28 -7.26 -12.54
CA LYS A 60 -17.58 -6.97 -13.20
C LYS A 60 -18.76 -7.34 -12.31
N CYS A 61 -18.73 -8.52 -11.69
CA CYS A 61 -19.80 -8.99 -10.81
C CYS A 61 -19.85 -8.19 -9.49
N TRP A 62 -18.71 -7.87 -8.93
CA TRP A 62 -18.63 -7.09 -7.71
C TRP A 62 -19.32 -5.73 -7.81
N TRP A 63 -19.14 -5.03 -8.91
CA TRP A 63 -19.76 -3.72 -9.15
C TRP A 63 -21.14 -3.79 -9.82
N SER A 64 -21.66 -4.98 -10.13
CA SER A 64 -23.00 -5.13 -10.70
C SER A 64 -24.11 -5.01 -9.65
N ASP A 65 -25.34 -4.80 -10.13
CA ASP A 65 -26.55 -4.79 -9.31
C ASP A 65 -27.14 -6.20 -9.11
N ASN A 66 -26.43 -7.25 -9.52
CA ASN A 66 -26.90 -8.65 -9.40
C ASN A 66 -26.78 -9.20 -7.97
N TRP A 67 -26.28 -8.43 -7.04
CA TRP A 67 -26.21 -8.77 -5.61
C TRP A 67 -26.22 -7.51 -4.76
N ASP A 68 -26.66 -7.64 -3.51
CA ASP A 68 -26.71 -6.56 -2.56
C ASP A 68 -26.05 -6.99 -1.23
N PRO A 69 -25.00 -6.30 -0.76
CA PRO A 69 -24.38 -6.61 0.53
C PRO A 69 -25.34 -6.44 1.73
N LYS A 70 -26.38 -5.62 1.61
CA LYS A 70 -27.40 -5.46 2.64
C LYS A 70 -28.29 -6.72 2.80
N SER A 71 -28.38 -7.59 1.80
CA SER A 71 -29.09 -8.86 1.90
C SER A 71 -28.45 -9.85 2.88
N TYR A 72 -27.18 -9.63 3.24
CA TYR A 72 -26.46 -10.42 4.24
C TYR A 72 -26.61 -9.87 5.68
N ALA A 73 -27.38 -8.81 5.86
CA ALA A 73 -27.57 -8.17 7.15
C ALA A 73 -28.08 -9.15 8.22
N THR A 74 -27.58 -8.99 9.44
CA THR A 74 -28.01 -9.73 10.61
C THR A 74 -28.33 -8.81 11.76
N ASP A 75 -29.26 -9.22 12.60
CA ASP A 75 -29.51 -8.54 13.87
C ASP A 75 -28.41 -8.87 14.88
N TYR A 76 -28.04 -7.90 15.69
CA TYR A 76 -27.14 -8.14 16.80
C TYR A 76 -27.80 -9.00 17.87
N ASP A 77 -27.12 -10.07 18.25
CA ASP A 77 -27.51 -10.95 19.37
C ASP A 77 -26.66 -10.61 20.61
N PRO A 78 -27.23 -9.99 21.65
CA PRO A 78 -26.51 -9.62 22.85
C PRO A 78 -26.07 -10.81 23.72
N SER A 79 -26.54 -12.02 23.44
CA SER A 79 -26.11 -13.25 24.13
C SER A 79 -24.79 -13.82 23.62
N ARG A 80 -24.25 -13.28 22.52
CA ARG A 80 -23.03 -13.78 21.85
C ARG A 80 -21.98 -12.69 21.73
N PRO A 81 -20.68 -13.04 21.72
CA PRO A 81 -19.62 -12.07 21.45
C PRO A 81 -19.83 -11.37 20.09
N PHE A 82 -19.63 -10.07 20.06
CA PHE A 82 -19.83 -9.29 18.81
C PHE A 82 -18.85 -9.69 17.71
N ILE A 83 -17.59 -9.97 18.07
CA ILE A 83 -16.54 -10.37 17.11
C ILE A 83 -16.89 -11.66 16.37
N ASP A 84 -17.51 -12.63 17.07
CA ASP A 84 -17.95 -13.88 16.43
C ASP A 84 -19.02 -13.61 15.37
N GLN A 85 -19.97 -12.73 15.67
CA GLN A 85 -21.02 -12.34 14.72
C GLN A 85 -20.47 -11.59 13.51
N VAL A 86 -19.46 -10.73 13.71
CA VAL A 86 -18.73 -10.06 12.61
C VAL A 86 -18.01 -11.09 11.76
N THR A 87 -17.31 -12.05 12.36
CA THR A 87 -16.57 -13.09 11.63
C THR A 87 -17.52 -13.94 10.79
N GLU A 88 -18.63 -14.40 11.36
CA GLU A 88 -19.67 -15.14 10.63
C GLU A 88 -20.26 -14.33 9.46
N LEU A 89 -20.46 -13.04 9.62
CA LEU A 89 -20.91 -12.18 8.54
C LEU A 89 -19.85 -12.10 7.43
N LEU A 90 -18.59 -11.86 7.79
CA LEU A 90 -17.48 -11.72 6.84
C LEU A 90 -17.17 -13.02 6.08
N ASP A 91 -17.49 -14.18 6.64
CA ASP A 91 -17.37 -15.48 5.97
C ASP A 91 -18.51 -15.77 4.98
N ARG A 92 -19.58 -15.00 5.02
CA ARG A 92 -20.73 -15.13 4.09
C ARG A 92 -20.74 -14.07 3.00
N VAL A 93 -20.23 -12.90 3.32
CA VAL A 93 -20.25 -11.76 2.38
C VAL A 93 -19.20 -11.93 1.28
N PRO A 94 -19.58 -11.75 0.00
CA PRO A 94 -18.64 -11.85 -1.10
C PRO A 94 -17.44 -10.89 -0.96
N ARG A 95 -16.30 -11.29 -1.55
CA ARG A 95 -15.12 -10.45 -1.67
C ARG A 95 -14.76 -10.22 -3.14
N ILE A 96 -14.17 -9.07 -3.42
CA ILE A 96 -13.69 -8.78 -4.77
C ILE A 96 -12.42 -9.60 -5.08
N ALA A 97 -12.35 -10.19 -6.26
CA ALA A 97 -11.23 -11.06 -6.66
C ALA A 97 -9.88 -10.34 -6.66
N LEU A 98 -9.85 -9.12 -7.15
CA LEU A 98 -8.69 -8.24 -7.20
C LEU A 98 -9.12 -6.81 -6.83
N LEU A 99 -8.31 -6.12 -6.06
CA LEU A 99 -8.51 -4.71 -5.73
C LEU A 99 -7.97 -3.84 -6.87
N VAL A 100 -8.84 -3.51 -7.81
CA VAL A 100 -8.51 -2.66 -8.95
C VAL A 100 -9.58 -1.59 -9.11
N VAL A 101 -9.17 -0.33 -9.27
CA VAL A 101 -10.08 0.81 -9.43
C VAL A 101 -9.67 1.60 -10.67
N ASN A 102 -10.64 2.03 -11.49
CA ASN A 102 -10.46 2.92 -12.65
C ASN A 102 -9.35 2.53 -13.63
N SER A 103 -8.90 1.29 -13.64
CA SER A 103 -7.79 0.86 -14.48
C SER A 103 -8.28 0.31 -15.81
N VAL A 104 -7.55 0.60 -16.88
CA VAL A 104 -7.91 0.24 -18.26
C VAL A 104 -6.80 -0.62 -18.89
N ARG A 105 -7.18 -1.78 -19.46
CA ARG A 105 -6.24 -2.75 -20.07
C ARG A 105 -5.03 -3.05 -19.18
N SER A 106 -5.30 -3.27 -17.88
CA SER A 106 -4.25 -3.50 -16.87
C SER A 106 -4.51 -4.84 -16.18
N ASP A 107 -4.07 -5.90 -16.83
CA ASP A 107 -4.34 -7.26 -16.40
C ASP A 107 -3.38 -7.75 -15.29
N TYR A 108 -3.87 -8.68 -14.47
CA TYR A 108 -3.12 -9.30 -13.37
C TYR A 108 -2.53 -8.28 -12.38
N THR A 109 -3.23 -7.17 -12.18
CA THR A 109 -2.85 -6.14 -11.21
C THR A 109 -3.67 -6.28 -9.92
N ASN A 110 -3.11 -5.87 -8.80
CA ASN A 110 -3.84 -5.86 -7.54
C ASN A 110 -3.37 -4.73 -6.62
N SER A 111 -4.26 -4.22 -5.77
CA SER A 111 -4.04 -3.00 -4.99
C SER A 111 -3.61 -1.86 -5.90
N ALA A 112 -4.36 -1.65 -6.99
CA ALA A 112 -3.98 -0.79 -8.09
C ALA A 112 -5.12 0.14 -8.51
N GLY A 113 -4.80 1.41 -8.78
CA GLY A 113 -5.77 2.44 -9.19
C GLY A 113 -5.28 3.26 -10.39
N ASP A 114 -6.22 3.77 -11.18
CA ASP A 114 -5.98 4.74 -12.25
C ASP A 114 -4.85 4.38 -13.24
N ASN A 115 -4.61 3.09 -13.46
CA ASN A 115 -3.56 2.59 -14.34
C ASN A 115 -4.08 2.32 -15.76
N LYS A 116 -3.21 2.50 -16.75
CA LYS A 116 -3.52 2.27 -18.15
C LYS A 116 -2.43 1.47 -18.84
N ASP A 117 -2.82 0.42 -19.58
CA ASP A 117 -1.91 -0.45 -20.35
C ASP A 117 -0.78 -1.06 -19.48
N CYS A 118 -1.13 -1.50 -18.26
CA CYS A 118 -0.17 -2.06 -17.29
C CYS A 118 -0.35 -3.57 -17.13
N TYR A 119 0.72 -4.26 -16.73
CA TYR A 119 0.71 -5.71 -16.57
C TYR A 119 1.51 -6.15 -15.35
N LEU A 120 0.92 -6.99 -14.48
CA LEU A 120 1.58 -7.51 -13.28
C LEU A 120 2.22 -6.40 -12.42
N ILE A 121 1.46 -5.34 -12.12
CA ILE A 121 1.86 -4.29 -11.19
C ILE A 121 1.04 -4.39 -9.90
N PHE A 122 1.66 -4.06 -8.77
CA PHE A 122 1.07 -4.22 -7.44
C PHE A 122 1.34 -3.01 -6.55
N ALA A 123 0.35 -2.60 -5.76
CA ALA A 123 0.41 -1.39 -4.96
C ALA A 123 0.82 -0.19 -5.85
N ALA A 124 0.00 0.10 -6.87
CA ALA A 124 0.38 0.97 -7.98
C ALA A 124 -0.75 1.92 -8.34
N ASP A 125 -0.45 3.20 -8.55
CA ASP A 125 -1.45 4.21 -8.87
C ASP A 125 -0.98 5.17 -9.95
N GLY A 126 -1.90 5.51 -10.90
CA GLY A 126 -1.66 6.52 -11.92
C GLY A 126 -0.57 6.19 -12.93
N ASN A 127 -0.33 4.91 -13.25
CA ASN A 127 0.75 4.52 -14.17
C ASN A 127 0.26 4.23 -15.59
N GLU A 128 1.15 4.39 -16.56
CA GLU A 128 0.92 4.08 -17.98
C GLU A 128 2.05 3.19 -18.53
N ASP A 129 1.68 2.20 -19.39
CA ASP A 129 2.62 1.33 -20.10
C ASP A 129 3.69 0.64 -19.20
N SER A 130 3.30 0.23 -17.99
CA SER A 130 4.23 -0.24 -16.97
C SER A 130 3.99 -1.70 -16.59
N MET A 131 5.06 -2.45 -16.27
CA MET A 131 4.94 -3.88 -15.99
C MET A 131 5.93 -4.39 -14.95
N TYR A 132 5.59 -5.56 -14.35
CA TYR A 132 6.42 -6.31 -13.41
C TYR A 132 6.94 -5.49 -12.23
N SER A 133 6.16 -4.51 -11.77
CA SER A 133 6.63 -3.50 -10.81
C SER A 133 5.76 -3.42 -9.56
N ARG A 134 6.33 -2.93 -8.49
CA ARG A 134 5.65 -2.79 -7.19
C ARG A 134 5.93 -1.43 -6.55
N LEU A 135 4.91 -0.84 -5.90
CA LEU A 135 4.99 0.50 -5.34
C LEU A 135 5.55 1.50 -6.37
N ILE A 136 4.79 1.61 -7.45
CA ILE A 136 5.06 2.59 -8.50
C ILE A 136 3.88 3.57 -8.58
N MET A 137 4.16 4.86 -8.54
CA MET A 137 3.14 5.91 -8.56
C MET A 137 3.47 6.95 -9.63
N HIS A 138 2.48 7.28 -10.45
CA HIS A 138 2.62 8.28 -11.53
C HIS A 138 3.80 8.01 -12.46
N CYS A 139 4.03 6.75 -12.79
CA CYS A 139 5.14 6.34 -13.63
C CYS A 139 4.66 6.00 -15.05
N LYS A 140 5.57 6.14 -16.01
CA LYS A 140 5.33 5.77 -17.39
C LYS A 140 6.48 4.95 -17.96
N GLN A 141 6.11 3.86 -18.66
CA GLN A 141 7.09 2.97 -19.29
C GLN A 141 8.17 2.49 -18.30
N VAL A 142 7.74 1.99 -17.14
CA VAL A 142 8.66 1.39 -16.17
C VAL A 142 8.49 -0.12 -16.12
N CYS A 143 9.61 -0.83 -15.98
CA CYS A 143 9.63 -2.28 -15.95
C CYS A 143 10.62 -2.78 -14.88
N ASP A 144 10.24 -3.84 -14.15
CA ASP A 144 11.03 -4.45 -13.09
C ASP A 144 11.49 -3.44 -12.00
N CYS A 145 10.62 -2.47 -11.69
CA CYS A 145 10.92 -1.41 -10.74
C CYS A 145 10.19 -1.59 -9.40
N ALA A 146 10.80 -1.07 -8.33
CA ALA A 146 10.19 -1.04 -7.02
C ALA A 146 10.43 0.29 -6.31
N PHE A 147 9.41 0.79 -5.57
CA PHE A 147 9.48 2.08 -4.87
C PHE A 147 9.91 3.22 -5.81
N THR A 148 9.23 3.31 -6.95
CA THR A 148 9.58 4.28 -8.00
C THR A 148 8.40 5.25 -8.20
N TYR A 149 8.69 6.55 -8.16
CA TYR A 149 7.68 7.61 -8.14
C TYR A 149 7.97 8.69 -9.16
N ASP A 150 6.94 9.20 -9.83
CA ASP A 150 7.03 10.32 -10.78
C ASP A 150 8.14 10.11 -11.83
N SER A 151 8.31 8.89 -12.34
CA SER A 151 9.46 8.51 -13.16
C SER A 151 9.03 7.92 -14.51
N GLU A 152 9.88 8.07 -15.53
CA GLU A 152 9.59 7.60 -16.88
C GLU A 152 10.79 6.87 -17.49
N LEU A 153 10.53 5.86 -18.33
CA LEU A 153 11.56 5.07 -19.03
C LEU A 153 12.59 4.43 -18.08
N CYS A 154 12.13 3.83 -16.99
CA CYS A 154 13.01 3.20 -16.00
C CYS A 154 12.96 1.67 -16.08
N TYR A 155 14.11 1.03 -15.98
CA TYR A 155 14.25 -0.43 -15.99
C TYR A 155 15.18 -0.91 -14.86
N GLU A 156 14.74 -1.94 -14.13
CA GLU A 156 15.45 -2.47 -12.95
C GLU A 156 15.91 -1.36 -11.98
N CYS A 157 14.98 -0.45 -11.63
CA CYS A 157 15.26 0.65 -10.70
C CYS A 157 14.57 0.45 -9.35
N VAL A 158 15.25 0.82 -8.27
CA VAL A 158 14.75 0.70 -6.91
C VAL A 158 14.92 2.02 -6.14
N ASN A 159 13.87 2.45 -5.43
CA ASN A 159 13.88 3.69 -4.64
C ASN A 159 14.26 4.93 -5.49
N CYS A 160 13.65 5.05 -6.67
CA CYS A 160 13.91 6.17 -7.57
C CYS A 160 12.71 7.14 -7.59
N ARG A 161 13.00 8.44 -7.65
CA ARG A 161 11.98 9.48 -7.67
C ARG A 161 12.34 10.59 -8.65
N GLN A 162 11.37 10.97 -9.50
CA GLN A 162 11.57 12.01 -10.51
C GLN A 162 12.77 11.71 -11.42
N CYS A 163 12.86 10.46 -11.88
CA CYS A 163 13.92 9.99 -12.75
C CYS A 163 13.42 9.78 -14.17
N PHE A 164 14.27 10.05 -15.14
CA PHE A 164 13.98 9.82 -16.55
C PHE A 164 15.12 9.02 -17.22
N ASN A 165 14.74 7.98 -17.98
CA ASN A 165 15.66 7.12 -18.71
C ASN A 165 16.79 6.55 -17.82
N CYS A 166 16.39 5.93 -16.69
CA CYS A 166 17.34 5.32 -15.75
C CYS A 166 17.26 3.80 -15.81
N MET A 167 18.39 3.13 -15.83
CA MET A 167 18.48 1.67 -15.85
C MET A 167 19.45 1.16 -14.78
N TYR A 168 19.07 0.03 -14.14
CA TYR A 168 19.89 -0.65 -13.15
C TYR A 168 20.38 0.31 -12.03
N SER A 169 19.52 1.22 -11.61
CA SER A 169 19.91 2.31 -10.72
C SER A 169 19.08 2.32 -9.43
N GLU A 170 19.73 2.69 -8.33
CA GLU A 170 19.09 2.62 -7.02
C GLU A 170 19.27 3.94 -6.25
N GLN A 171 18.22 4.29 -5.47
CA GLN A 171 18.19 5.48 -4.61
C GLN A 171 18.48 6.80 -5.35
N CYS A 172 18.05 6.89 -6.60
CA CYS A 172 18.28 8.07 -7.43
C CYS A 172 17.10 9.05 -7.35
N GLN A 173 17.40 10.33 -7.38
CA GLN A 173 16.39 11.39 -7.32
C GLN A 173 16.69 12.52 -8.29
N ALA A 174 15.65 13.06 -8.96
CA ALA A 174 15.74 14.19 -9.88
C ALA A 174 16.90 14.03 -10.88
N SER A 175 17.02 12.85 -11.46
CA SER A 175 18.18 12.49 -12.28
C SER A 175 17.76 11.88 -13.63
N THR A 176 18.60 12.04 -14.64
CA THR A 176 18.31 11.67 -16.02
C THR A 176 19.46 10.90 -16.63
N ASP A 177 19.15 9.90 -17.49
CA ASP A 177 20.15 9.12 -18.22
C ASP A 177 21.20 8.47 -17.30
N LEU A 178 20.74 7.74 -16.31
CA LEU A 178 21.60 6.98 -15.40
C LEU A 178 21.68 5.51 -15.81
N LEU A 179 22.87 4.95 -15.75
CA LEU A 179 23.12 3.54 -16.01
C LEU A 179 24.04 2.95 -14.94
N PHE A 180 23.56 1.96 -14.19
CA PHE A 180 24.29 1.36 -13.08
C PHE A 180 24.75 2.38 -12.02
N CYS A 181 23.81 3.14 -11.46
CA CYS A 181 24.13 4.21 -10.52
C CYS A 181 23.48 3.99 -9.14
N TYR A 182 24.13 4.49 -8.10
CA TYR A 182 23.65 4.41 -6.72
C TYR A 182 23.72 5.76 -6.00
N ASP A 183 22.65 6.16 -5.32
CA ASP A 183 22.50 7.41 -4.55
C ASP A 183 22.92 8.67 -5.33
N MET A 184 22.33 8.83 -6.51
CA MET A 184 22.51 10.02 -7.35
C MET A 184 21.42 11.05 -7.10
N ARG A 185 21.78 12.34 -7.12
CA ARG A 185 20.81 13.44 -7.01
C ARG A 185 21.15 14.57 -7.98
N ASP A 186 20.12 15.10 -8.63
CA ASP A 186 20.24 16.22 -9.58
C ASP A 186 21.36 15.99 -10.60
N SER A 187 21.47 14.76 -11.12
CA SER A 187 22.58 14.32 -11.95
C SER A 187 22.10 13.83 -13.31
N GLN A 188 22.92 13.95 -14.32
CA GLN A 188 22.58 13.55 -15.68
C GLN A 188 23.77 12.90 -16.41
N ASN A 189 23.45 11.94 -17.31
CA ASN A 189 24.48 11.27 -18.10
C ASN A 189 25.57 10.67 -17.20
N CYS A 190 25.23 9.74 -16.34
CA CYS A 190 26.18 9.07 -15.44
C CYS A 190 26.13 7.55 -15.61
N ILE A 191 27.29 6.92 -15.60
CA ILE A 191 27.44 5.46 -15.69
C ILE A 191 28.37 5.00 -14.56
N LEU A 192 27.99 3.92 -13.86
CA LEU A 192 28.78 3.32 -12.77
C LEU A 192 29.18 4.35 -11.71
N CYS A 193 28.29 5.29 -11.41
CA CYS A 193 28.54 6.37 -10.47
C CYS A 193 27.80 6.13 -9.15
N THR A 194 28.42 6.52 -8.04
CA THR A 194 27.84 6.37 -6.70
C THR A 194 27.99 7.65 -5.88
N ASN A 195 26.97 7.91 -5.02
CA ASN A 195 26.94 9.06 -4.10
C ASN A 195 27.13 10.43 -4.79
N GLY A 196 26.72 10.53 -6.06
CA GLY A 196 26.90 11.74 -6.87
C GLY A 196 25.85 12.82 -6.61
N ARG A 197 26.27 14.07 -6.69
CA ARG A 197 25.40 15.26 -6.59
C ARG A 197 25.77 16.23 -7.71
N HIS A 198 24.78 16.69 -8.48
CA HIS A 198 24.97 17.65 -9.58
C HIS A 198 26.04 17.20 -10.59
N MET A 199 26.13 15.90 -10.82
CA MET A 199 27.12 15.34 -11.77
C MET A 199 26.57 15.36 -13.20
N SER A 200 27.49 15.45 -14.16
CA SER A 200 27.16 15.36 -15.58
C SER A 200 28.26 14.70 -16.40
N ASN A 201 27.87 13.89 -17.40
CA ASN A 201 28.80 13.20 -18.30
C ASN A 201 29.93 12.48 -17.54
N SER A 202 29.55 11.61 -16.59
CA SER A 202 30.52 10.99 -15.67
C SER A 202 30.52 9.47 -15.78
N LEU A 203 31.67 8.87 -15.66
CA LEU A 203 31.87 7.43 -15.56
C LEU A 203 32.78 7.15 -14.35
N LEU A 204 32.39 6.22 -13.47
CA LEU A 204 33.14 5.89 -12.25
C LEU A 204 33.45 7.14 -11.39
N ASN A 205 32.49 8.04 -11.27
CA ASN A 205 32.63 9.35 -10.60
C ASN A 205 33.64 10.32 -11.22
N VAL A 206 34.17 10.04 -12.40
CA VAL A 206 35.07 10.91 -13.12
C VAL A 206 34.33 11.59 -14.28
N LYS A 207 34.47 12.90 -14.39
CA LYS A 207 33.84 13.70 -15.45
C LYS A 207 34.61 13.58 -16.78
N TYR A 208 33.85 13.43 -17.87
CA TYR A 208 34.38 13.35 -19.25
C TYR A 208 33.77 14.44 -20.12
N SER A 209 34.31 14.60 -21.34
CA SER A 209 33.63 15.37 -22.38
C SER A 209 32.32 14.61 -22.78
N LYS A 210 31.38 15.32 -23.37
CA LYS A 210 30.14 14.70 -23.85
C LYS A 210 30.42 13.61 -24.89
N GLU A 211 31.32 13.87 -25.80
CA GLU A 211 31.72 12.95 -26.88
C GLU A 211 32.33 11.66 -26.33
N GLU A 212 33.23 11.76 -25.39
CA GLU A 212 33.86 10.59 -24.77
C GLU A 212 32.85 9.79 -23.92
N TYR A 213 31.96 10.48 -23.20
CA TYR A 213 30.89 9.83 -22.45
C TYR A 213 29.99 9.03 -23.37
N GLU A 214 29.46 9.61 -24.45
CA GLU A 214 28.59 8.93 -25.38
C GLU A 214 29.27 7.73 -26.06
N LYS A 215 30.55 7.83 -26.39
CA LYS A 215 31.32 6.71 -26.91
C LYS A 215 31.36 5.55 -25.93
N ARG A 216 31.66 5.81 -24.65
CA ARG A 216 31.72 4.78 -23.60
C ARG A 216 30.34 4.19 -23.30
N LYS A 217 29.30 5.00 -23.31
CA LYS A 217 27.92 4.55 -23.18
C LYS A 217 27.55 3.58 -24.30
N ALA A 218 27.86 3.97 -25.56
CA ALA A 218 27.60 3.13 -26.72
C ALA A 218 28.36 1.80 -26.67
N GLU A 219 29.61 1.80 -26.18
CA GLU A 219 30.41 0.59 -25.99
C GLU A 219 29.76 -0.37 -24.98
N ILE A 220 29.33 0.14 -23.81
CA ILE A 220 28.65 -0.68 -22.79
C ILE A 220 27.33 -1.26 -23.32
N LEU A 221 26.54 -0.48 -24.03
CA LEU A 221 25.24 -0.91 -24.56
C LEU A 221 25.33 -1.69 -25.87
N SER A 222 26.53 -1.91 -26.43
CA SER A 222 26.71 -2.55 -27.73
C SER A 222 26.40 -4.08 -27.73
N SER A 223 26.45 -4.73 -26.57
CA SER A 223 26.14 -6.16 -26.47
C SER A 223 25.67 -6.51 -25.06
N TYR A 224 24.91 -7.62 -24.98
CA TYR A 224 24.50 -8.19 -23.70
C TYR A 224 25.69 -8.53 -22.80
N GLU A 225 26.78 -9.08 -23.39
CA GLU A 225 28.00 -9.38 -22.64
C GLU A 225 28.62 -8.16 -21.97
N ASN A 226 28.63 -7.01 -22.65
CA ASN A 226 29.15 -5.78 -22.09
C ASN A 226 28.25 -5.22 -20.97
N ILE A 227 26.93 -5.36 -21.10
CA ILE A 227 25.96 -5.00 -20.05
C ILE A 227 26.21 -5.87 -18.80
N GLU A 228 26.38 -7.18 -18.95
CA GLU A 228 26.66 -8.08 -17.83
C GLU A 228 28.02 -7.78 -17.16
N LYS A 229 29.03 -7.42 -17.93
CA LYS A 229 30.31 -6.94 -17.38
C LYS A 229 30.13 -5.67 -16.56
N ALA A 230 29.38 -4.71 -17.09
CA ALA A 230 29.08 -3.45 -16.37
C ALA A 230 28.26 -3.71 -15.10
N LYS A 231 27.29 -4.64 -15.14
CA LYS A 231 26.51 -5.06 -13.99
C LYS A 231 27.39 -5.67 -12.89
N ALA A 232 28.30 -6.58 -13.28
CA ALA A 232 29.25 -7.18 -12.35
C ALA A 232 30.23 -6.15 -11.74
N GLU A 233 30.62 -5.14 -12.50
CA GLU A 233 31.44 -4.03 -12.00
C GLU A 233 30.65 -3.12 -11.06
N TYR A 234 29.38 -2.83 -11.38
CA TYR A 234 28.48 -2.08 -10.52
C TYR A 234 28.32 -2.73 -9.14
N GLU A 235 28.12 -4.05 -9.08
CA GLU A 235 28.00 -4.76 -7.80
C GLU A 235 29.26 -4.61 -6.93
N LYS A 236 30.46 -4.65 -7.52
CA LYS A 236 31.73 -4.42 -6.80
C LYS A 236 31.82 -2.99 -6.26
N ILE A 237 31.49 -2.01 -7.11
CA ILE A 237 31.51 -0.60 -6.72
C ILE A 237 30.51 -0.35 -5.59
N LYS A 238 29.30 -0.85 -5.74
CA LYS A 238 28.24 -0.74 -4.75
C LYS A 238 28.64 -1.35 -3.41
N ALA A 239 29.27 -2.54 -3.42
CA ALA A 239 29.75 -3.21 -2.21
C ALA A 239 30.82 -2.41 -1.45
N SER A 240 31.57 -1.55 -2.13
CA SER A 240 32.61 -0.69 -1.54
C SER A 240 32.16 0.76 -1.28
N THR A 241 30.94 1.10 -1.71
CA THR A 241 30.40 2.45 -1.58
C THR A 241 29.92 2.76 -0.15
N VAL A 242 29.98 4.02 0.24
CA VAL A 242 29.40 4.48 1.50
C VAL A 242 27.89 4.45 1.41
N VAL A 243 27.26 3.60 2.22
CA VAL A 243 25.81 3.48 2.32
C VAL A 243 25.32 4.34 3.48
N LYS A 244 24.24 5.09 3.27
CA LYS A 244 23.61 5.86 4.34
C LYS A 244 23.01 4.91 5.37
N TYR A 245 23.13 5.27 6.65
CA TYR A 245 22.44 4.59 7.74
C TYR A 245 20.92 4.59 7.57
N ALA A 246 20.37 5.71 7.12
CA ALA A 246 18.93 5.87 6.82
C ALA A 246 18.73 6.97 5.76
N VAL A 247 17.69 6.81 4.96
CA VAL A 247 17.22 7.81 4.00
C VAL A 247 16.17 8.68 4.68
N GLN A 248 16.54 9.88 5.07
CA GLN A 248 15.68 10.83 5.78
C GLN A 248 15.77 12.21 5.12
N THR A 249 14.62 12.78 4.77
CA THR A 249 14.54 14.09 4.11
C THR A 249 13.57 15.00 4.87
N LYS A 250 14.05 16.15 5.34
CA LYS A 250 13.27 17.13 6.15
C LYS A 250 12.68 16.50 7.43
N CYS A 251 13.39 15.59 8.06
CA CYS A 251 13.00 14.93 9.29
C CYS A 251 13.87 15.40 10.46
N HIS A 252 13.28 15.47 11.67
CA HIS A 252 13.97 15.86 12.90
C HIS A 252 13.61 14.88 14.03
N ASN A 253 14.63 14.40 14.77
CA ASN A 253 14.48 13.54 15.96
C ASN A 253 13.66 12.25 15.73
N VAL A 254 13.77 11.65 14.56
CA VAL A 254 13.01 10.46 14.17
C VAL A 254 13.91 9.25 14.02
N THR A 255 13.38 8.07 14.32
CA THR A 255 14.00 6.76 14.03
C THR A 255 13.23 6.06 12.92
N GLY A 256 13.93 5.53 11.93
CA GLY A 256 13.34 4.82 10.80
C GLY A 256 14.07 5.13 9.49
N ASP A 257 13.61 4.53 8.41
CA ASP A 257 14.22 4.65 7.07
C ASP A 257 13.16 5.01 6.02
N TYR A 258 13.58 5.61 4.91
CA TYR A 258 12.74 6.12 3.82
C TYR A 258 11.66 7.10 4.29
N MET A 259 12.07 8.11 5.03
CA MET A 259 11.18 9.08 5.63
C MET A 259 11.28 10.46 4.97
N PHE A 260 10.11 11.02 4.65
CA PHE A 260 9.98 12.35 4.06
C PHE A 260 9.01 13.20 4.89
N ASN A 261 9.40 14.41 5.26
CA ASN A 261 8.60 15.39 6.02
C ASN A 261 8.04 14.88 7.37
N CYS A 262 8.70 13.92 8.02
CA CYS A 262 8.27 13.36 9.30
C CYS A 262 8.48 14.32 10.48
N TYR A 263 7.62 14.19 11.50
CA TYR A 263 7.80 14.90 12.78
C TYR A 263 8.23 13.94 13.90
N ASP A 264 7.39 13.12 14.49
CA ASP A 264 7.74 12.33 15.67
C ASP A 264 7.63 10.80 15.45
N GLY A 265 7.88 10.33 14.25
CA GLY A 265 7.70 8.94 13.84
C GLY A 265 8.73 7.94 14.37
N VAL A 266 8.37 6.64 14.52
CA VAL A 266 9.23 5.64 15.17
C VAL A 266 9.75 4.56 14.22
N ARG A 267 8.93 3.88 13.39
CA ARG A 267 9.37 2.82 12.47
C ARG A 267 8.63 2.92 11.14
N LEU A 268 8.93 3.92 10.38
CA LEU A 268 8.24 4.25 9.15
C LEU A 268 9.01 3.71 7.95
N PHE A 269 8.29 3.28 6.91
CA PHE A 269 8.85 2.89 5.63
C PHE A 269 8.11 3.66 4.55
N ASP A 270 8.81 4.22 3.59
CA ASP A 270 8.36 4.91 2.39
C ASP A 270 7.25 5.95 2.60
N VAL A 271 7.39 6.76 3.61
CA VAL A 271 6.43 7.74 4.12
C VAL A 271 6.52 9.07 3.37
N SER A 272 5.36 9.69 3.06
CA SER A 272 5.32 11.02 2.44
C SER A 272 5.10 12.17 3.44
N ASN A 273 3.95 12.33 4.08
CA ASN A 273 3.67 13.50 4.91
C ASN A 273 3.28 13.13 6.36
N ALA A 274 4.07 12.27 7.01
CA ALA A 274 3.79 11.83 8.36
C ALA A 274 3.86 12.94 9.41
N LYS A 275 3.06 12.82 10.49
CA LYS A 275 3.08 13.70 11.66
C LYS A 275 3.35 12.85 12.90
N ASN A 276 2.54 12.61 13.87
CA ASN A 276 2.89 11.84 15.06
C ASN A 276 2.74 10.31 14.89
N CYS A 277 3.26 9.75 13.83
CA CYS A 277 3.08 8.35 13.42
C CYS A 277 3.98 7.38 14.18
N SER A 278 3.66 6.08 14.23
CA SER A 278 4.45 5.11 15.00
C SER A 278 4.92 3.89 14.23
N TYR A 279 4.08 2.99 13.71
CA TYR A 279 4.52 1.69 13.20
C TYR A 279 4.05 1.43 11.77
N MET A 280 4.21 2.36 10.90
CA MET A 280 3.67 2.31 9.54
C MET A 280 4.45 1.35 8.64
N ALA A 281 4.06 1.21 7.39
CA ALA A 281 4.80 0.49 6.37
C ALA A 281 4.87 1.34 5.10
N ASP A 282 4.09 1.02 4.07
CA ASP A 282 4.01 1.88 2.89
C ASP A 282 2.97 2.97 3.19
N SER A 283 3.30 4.23 3.17
CA SER A 283 2.41 5.32 3.63
C SER A 283 2.40 6.50 2.66
N GLU A 284 1.40 7.38 2.71
CA GLU A 284 1.45 8.69 2.07
C GLU A 284 1.06 9.81 3.06
N ASP A 285 -0.17 10.23 3.20
CA ASP A 285 -0.53 11.42 4.00
C ASP A 285 -0.98 11.12 5.46
N PRO A 286 -0.34 10.28 6.25
CA PRO A 286 -0.79 9.99 7.60
C PRO A 286 -0.60 11.19 8.53
N ILE A 287 -1.59 11.39 9.40
CA ILE A 287 -1.56 12.31 10.53
C ILE A 287 -1.81 11.48 11.75
N ASP A 288 -1.45 11.59 12.91
CA ASP A 288 -1.70 10.93 14.20
C ASP A 288 -1.96 9.40 14.18
N SER A 289 -1.55 8.69 13.12
CA SER A 289 -1.77 7.24 12.90
C SER A 289 -0.79 6.36 13.66
N GLN A 290 -1.15 5.14 14.08
CA GLN A 290 -0.30 4.28 14.90
C GLN A 290 0.21 3.02 14.18
N ASP A 291 -0.60 2.00 14.00
CA ASP A 291 -0.14 0.67 13.60
C ASP A 291 -0.36 0.31 12.12
N CYS A 292 -0.72 1.23 11.31
CA CYS A 292 -1.15 1.11 9.92
C CYS A 292 -0.10 0.46 9.02
N ASN A 293 -0.47 -0.51 8.17
CA ASN A 293 0.47 -1.16 7.26
C ASN A 293 0.55 -0.49 5.90
N ASN A 294 -0.49 -0.54 5.07
CA ASN A 294 -0.49 0.19 3.80
C ASN A 294 -1.48 1.33 3.91
N VAL A 295 -0.97 2.46 4.10
CA VAL A 295 -1.77 3.66 4.18
C VAL A 295 -1.50 4.45 2.92
N TYR A 296 -2.47 4.53 2.04
CA TYR A 296 -2.43 5.40 0.87
C TYR A 296 -3.39 6.55 1.11
N TYR A 297 -2.97 7.75 0.79
CA TYR A 297 -3.71 9.00 0.92
C TYR A 297 -4.14 9.31 2.37
N LYS A 298 -5.06 10.16 2.62
CA LYS A 298 -5.39 10.96 3.80
C LYS A 298 -5.94 10.22 5.05
N PRO A 299 -5.33 9.19 5.63
CA PRO A 299 -5.77 8.73 6.96
C PRO A 299 -5.48 9.79 8.02
N GLU A 300 -6.36 9.96 8.96
CA GLU A 300 -6.21 10.92 10.05
C GLU A 300 -6.01 10.18 11.38
N LEU A 301 -7.00 9.85 12.14
CA LEU A 301 -6.87 9.18 13.43
C LEU A 301 -7.09 7.66 13.30
N CYS A 302 -6.15 6.94 12.71
CA CYS A 302 -6.23 5.50 12.51
C CYS A 302 -5.42 4.75 13.58
N HIS A 303 -5.92 3.63 14.10
CA HIS A 303 -5.19 2.82 15.08
C HIS A 303 -4.65 1.53 14.46
N GLU A 304 -5.45 0.50 14.32
CA GLU A 304 -5.08 -0.71 13.60
C GLU A 304 -5.80 -0.76 12.26
N LEU A 305 -5.09 -0.53 11.21
CA LEU A 305 -5.67 -0.45 9.87
C LEU A 305 -4.74 -1.20 8.93
N MET A 306 -5.21 -1.93 7.98
CA MET A 306 -4.37 -2.70 7.08
C MET A 306 -4.23 -2.07 5.70
N GLY A 307 -5.33 -1.73 5.05
CA GLY A 307 -5.35 -0.95 3.82
C GLY A 307 -6.28 0.23 3.99
N SER A 308 -6.06 1.31 3.28
CA SER A 308 -6.97 2.45 3.33
C SER A 308 -6.83 3.36 2.12
N LEU A 309 -7.88 4.11 1.85
CA LEU A 309 -7.89 5.29 0.99
C LEU A 309 -8.78 6.31 1.68
N GLN A 310 -8.35 7.55 1.81
CA GLN A 310 -9.10 8.71 2.34
C GLN A 310 -9.88 8.49 3.66
N CYS A 311 -9.39 7.64 4.55
CA CYS A 311 -10.03 7.36 5.83
C CYS A 311 -9.85 8.49 6.85
N SER A 312 -10.81 8.64 7.77
CA SER A 312 -10.73 9.50 8.94
C SER A 312 -11.26 8.76 10.16
N LYS A 313 -10.66 8.89 11.31
CA LYS A 313 -11.04 8.31 12.61
C LYS A 313 -11.35 6.81 12.63
N THR A 314 -10.75 6.04 11.73
CA THR A 314 -10.97 4.60 11.59
C THR A 314 -10.25 3.81 12.68
N LYS A 315 -10.86 2.73 13.17
CA LYS A 315 -10.27 1.80 14.16
C LYS A 315 -10.52 0.36 13.73
N TYR A 316 -9.60 -0.56 13.99
CA TYR A 316 -9.71 -2.01 13.84
C TYR A 316 -10.30 -2.47 12.51
N SER A 317 -9.90 -1.87 11.38
CA SER A 317 -10.45 -2.17 10.05
C SER A 317 -9.42 -2.85 9.16
N LYS A 318 -9.89 -3.62 8.15
CA LYS A 318 -9.02 -4.27 7.15
C LYS A 318 -8.89 -3.40 5.89
N TYR A 319 -9.40 -3.83 4.74
CA TYR A 319 -9.38 -3.04 3.51
C TYR A 319 -10.51 -2.00 3.54
N VAL A 320 -10.20 -0.77 3.89
CA VAL A 320 -11.19 0.31 4.04
C VAL A 320 -10.95 1.36 2.97
N PHE A 321 -12.02 1.78 2.27
CA PHE A 321 -11.97 2.71 1.15
C PHE A 321 -12.97 3.85 1.41
N TYR A 322 -12.62 5.10 1.15
CA TYR A 322 -13.50 6.29 1.22
C TYR A 322 -14.49 6.28 2.41
N CYS A 323 -14.04 5.82 3.58
CA CYS A 323 -14.89 5.59 4.76
C CYS A 323 -14.59 6.58 5.88
N ASN A 324 -15.57 6.85 6.73
CA ASN A 324 -15.43 7.70 7.91
C ASN A 324 -16.13 7.08 9.13
N GLU A 325 -15.48 7.09 10.30
CA GLU A 325 -16.01 6.53 11.55
C GLU A 325 -16.48 5.06 11.40
N VAL A 326 -15.62 4.21 10.86
CA VAL A 326 -15.92 2.80 10.58
C VAL A 326 -15.05 1.90 11.45
N GLU A 327 -15.65 1.03 12.24
CA GLU A 327 -14.96 0.10 13.14
C GLU A 327 -15.27 -1.36 12.78
N TYR A 328 -14.30 -2.28 12.90
CA TYR A 328 -14.45 -3.72 12.66
C TYR A 328 -15.09 -4.09 11.31
N SER A 329 -14.79 -3.36 10.26
CA SER A 329 -15.41 -3.55 8.95
C SER A 329 -14.39 -3.89 7.88
N ASP A 330 -14.79 -4.69 6.88
CA ASP A 330 -13.91 -5.18 5.83
C ASP A 330 -14.47 -4.87 4.43
N SER A 331 -13.59 -4.44 3.52
CA SER A 331 -13.89 -4.24 2.08
C SER A 331 -15.09 -3.31 1.81
N CYS A 332 -15.22 -2.24 2.57
CA CYS A 332 -16.33 -1.29 2.46
C CYS A 332 -15.95 -0.05 1.65
N TYR A 333 -16.92 0.51 0.93
CA TYR A 333 -16.78 1.72 0.12
C TYR A 333 -17.83 2.75 0.52
N ASN A 334 -17.46 4.03 0.57
CA ASN A 334 -18.37 5.14 0.87
C ASN A 334 -19.30 4.87 2.08
N LEU A 335 -18.72 4.37 3.16
CA LEU A 335 -19.42 4.01 4.37
C LEU A 335 -19.10 5.00 5.49
N THR A 336 -20.13 5.47 6.19
CA THR A 336 -19.98 6.43 7.29
C THR A 336 -20.71 5.92 8.53
N SER A 337 -20.08 6.05 9.71
CA SER A 337 -20.64 5.63 10.99
C SER A 337 -21.12 4.18 10.94
N ALA A 338 -20.19 3.23 10.98
CA ALA A 338 -20.52 1.81 10.88
C ALA A 338 -19.67 0.93 11.81
N LEU A 339 -20.27 -0.20 12.20
CA LEU A 339 -19.66 -1.18 13.11
C LEU A 339 -19.89 -2.60 12.60
N GLY A 340 -18.82 -3.37 12.36
CA GLY A 340 -18.89 -4.77 11.98
C GLY A 340 -19.54 -5.04 10.62
N CYS A 341 -19.22 -4.24 9.60
CA CYS A 341 -19.82 -4.37 8.26
C CYS A 341 -18.85 -4.99 7.26
N GLY A 342 -19.38 -5.68 6.25
CA GLY A 342 -18.61 -6.29 5.17
C GLY A 342 -19.15 -5.94 3.79
N ALA A 343 -18.24 -5.62 2.84
CA ALA A 343 -18.54 -5.41 1.44
C ALA A 343 -19.58 -4.32 1.10
N ILE A 344 -19.91 -3.44 2.03
CA ILE A 344 -20.87 -2.35 1.80
C ILE A 344 -20.30 -1.37 0.78
N ARG A 345 -21.05 -1.09 -0.29
CA ARG A 345 -20.65 -0.16 -1.36
C ARG A 345 -21.08 1.30 -1.10
N LYS A 346 -22.08 1.50 -0.26
CA LYS A 346 -22.55 2.81 0.19
C LYS A 346 -23.52 2.63 1.34
N GLY A 347 -23.31 3.37 2.43
CA GLY A 347 -24.21 3.31 3.57
C GLY A 347 -23.86 4.27 4.69
N GLN A 348 -24.78 4.41 5.64
CA GLN A 348 -24.58 5.22 6.85
C GLN A 348 -25.36 4.59 7.99
N TYR A 349 -24.86 4.72 9.23
CA TYR A 349 -25.47 4.20 10.45
C TYR A 349 -25.78 2.70 10.38
N MET A 350 -24.73 1.90 10.10
CA MET A 350 -24.86 0.47 9.88
C MET A 350 -24.17 -0.36 10.97
N ILE A 351 -24.83 -1.46 11.37
CA ILE A 351 -24.25 -2.50 12.23
C ILE A 351 -24.56 -3.85 11.60
N LEU A 352 -23.54 -4.72 11.42
CA LEU A 352 -23.69 -6.04 10.80
C LEU A 352 -24.45 -5.99 9.46
N ASN A 353 -24.10 -5.04 8.59
CA ASN A 353 -24.74 -4.75 7.29
C ASN A 353 -26.20 -4.27 7.36
N LYS A 354 -26.79 -4.12 8.54
CA LYS A 354 -28.15 -3.59 8.75
C LYS A 354 -28.09 -2.08 8.97
N GLU A 355 -28.98 -1.36 8.32
CA GLU A 355 -29.12 0.10 8.45
C GLU A 355 -30.08 0.46 9.58
N TYR A 356 -29.75 1.49 10.34
CA TYR A 356 -30.50 2.00 11.48
C TYR A 356 -30.79 3.49 11.33
N THR A 357 -31.72 4.01 12.13
CA THR A 357 -31.80 5.46 12.36
C THR A 357 -30.51 5.92 13.08
N ARG A 358 -30.21 7.22 13.00
CA ARG A 358 -29.04 7.76 13.71
C ARG A 358 -29.10 7.48 15.22
N GLU A 359 -30.27 7.67 15.80
CA GLU A 359 -30.51 7.50 17.23
C GLU A 359 -30.34 6.05 17.66
N ASP A 360 -30.95 5.11 16.92
CA ASP A 360 -30.86 3.69 17.20
C ASP A 360 -29.42 3.18 17.00
N TYR A 361 -28.72 3.66 15.96
CA TYR A 361 -27.32 3.33 15.72
C TYR A 361 -26.45 3.73 16.89
N ILE A 362 -26.55 4.96 17.37
CA ILE A 362 -25.73 5.46 18.48
C ILE A 362 -25.98 4.60 19.73
N LYS A 363 -27.24 4.38 20.08
CA LYS A 363 -27.62 3.60 21.26
C LYS A 363 -27.10 2.16 21.16
N LEU A 364 -27.38 1.47 20.07
CA LEU A 364 -26.97 0.07 19.89
C LEU A 364 -25.45 -0.06 19.82
N ARG A 365 -24.76 0.88 19.16
CA ARG A 365 -23.30 0.90 19.11
C ARG A 365 -22.69 1.05 20.51
N GLU A 366 -23.23 1.93 21.36
CA GLU A 366 -22.77 2.09 22.75
C GLU A 366 -22.96 0.79 23.55
N GLU A 367 -24.12 0.14 23.43
CA GLU A 367 -24.42 -1.14 24.07
C GLU A 367 -23.42 -2.24 23.66
N ILE A 368 -23.13 -2.34 22.36
CA ILE A 368 -22.16 -3.31 21.81
C ILE A 368 -20.75 -3.01 22.34
N ILE A 369 -20.29 -1.76 22.29
CA ILE A 369 -18.97 -1.39 22.77
C ILE A 369 -18.81 -1.68 24.25
N GLU A 370 -19.82 -1.40 25.07
CA GLU A 370 -19.77 -1.73 26.49
C GLU A 370 -19.76 -3.25 26.75
N SER A 371 -20.45 -4.03 25.94
CA SER A 371 -20.35 -5.49 25.96
C SER A 371 -18.96 -5.98 25.62
N MET A 372 -18.38 -5.46 24.52
CA MET A 372 -17.02 -5.80 24.08
C MET A 372 -15.93 -5.38 25.09
N LYS A 373 -16.13 -4.30 25.82
CA LYS A 373 -15.22 -3.92 26.92
C LYS A 373 -15.29 -4.91 28.10
N LYS A 374 -16.48 -5.42 28.41
CA LYS A 374 -16.66 -6.38 29.50
C LYS A 374 -16.05 -7.75 29.20
N ASP A 375 -16.13 -8.20 27.94
CA ASP A 375 -15.53 -9.47 27.52
C ASP A 375 -14.06 -9.34 27.09
N GLY A 376 -13.53 -8.12 27.03
CA GLY A 376 -12.14 -7.82 26.67
C GLY A 376 -11.84 -7.86 25.18
N SER A 377 -12.85 -7.94 24.31
CA SER A 377 -12.67 -7.97 22.84
C SER A 377 -12.53 -6.57 22.22
N TYR A 378 -12.97 -5.51 22.90
CA TYR A 378 -12.82 -4.16 22.39
C TYR A 378 -11.36 -3.73 22.37
N GLY A 379 -10.88 -3.33 21.23
CA GLY A 379 -9.49 -2.95 21.03
C GLY A 379 -8.63 -4.06 20.42
N GLN A 380 -9.16 -5.24 20.23
CA GLN A 380 -8.48 -6.31 19.52
C GLN A 380 -8.74 -6.20 18.01
N PHE A 381 -7.69 -6.44 17.23
CA PHE A 381 -7.85 -6.63 15.78
C PHE A 381 -8.57 -7.97 15.53
N PHE A 382 -9.11 -8.18 14.33
CA PHE A 382 -9.80 -9.42 13.97
C PHE A 382 -9.02 -10.69 14.39
N PRO A 383 -9.69 -11.70 14.93
CA PRO A 383 -9.06 -12.96 15.34
C PRO A 383 -8.51 -13.74 14.14
#